data_2e3c685ba4ee1aeb6a3e23b0fa09c13d
#
_entry.id   2e3c685ba4ee1aeb6a3e23b0fa09c13d
#
_cell.length_a   1.000
_cell.length_b   1.000
_cell.length_c   1.000
_cell.angle_alpha   90.00
_cell.angle_beta   90.00
_cell.angle_gamma   90.00
#
_symmetry.space_group_name_H-M   'P 1'
#
loop_
_entity.id
_entity.type
_entity.pdbx_description
1 polymer ?
#
loop_
_entity_poly.entity_id
_entity_poly.type
_entity_poly.pdbx_seq_one_letter_code
_entity_poly.pdbx_strand_id
1 'polypeptide(L)'
;NESTRVPLIIRSPGHSHAGSLSKVPVSLIDVYPTLIDLCGLPKETRKNKQGRPLDGNSLLPIIKEPKKSKWIGPDSVLTSMYNWAHEYVPNEQSYSLKNSQWRYIRYSNGKEELYDLIKDPKEWHNIAANSEKVSLIKDFRSQLLRRISFESFDASEKSVKKDAEFWKAKFFEKHPESDSNNDGKLSWKEHRTFKAKLDRLKNKPSN
;
A
#
# COMPACT_ATOMS: atom_id res chain seq x y z
N ASN A 1 11.93 5.57 -5.64
CA ASN A 1 12.62 4.49 -4.91
C ASN A 1 12.96 4.90 -3.48
N GLU A 2 13.36 6.13 -3.26
CA GLU A 2 13.87 6.63 -1.98
C GLU A 2 12.81 6.64 -0.87
N SER A 3 11.58 6.98 -1.19
CA SER A 3 10.47 7.02 -0.23
C SER A 3 9.90 5.63 0.15
N THR A 4 10.20 4.59 -0.63
CA THR A 4 9.63 3.25 -0.42
C THR A 4 10.66 2.20 0.00
N ARG A 5 11.95 2.49 -0.21
CA ARG A 5 13.04 1.62 0.22
C ARG A 5 13.52 2.03 1.61
N VAL A 6 12.95 1.39 2.63
CA VAL A 6 13.33 1.61 4.02
C VAL A 6 14.15 0.42 4.55
N PRO A 7 15.11 0.64 5.47
CA PRO A 7 15.77 -0.45 6.15
C PRO A 7 14.79 -1.28 6.98
N LEU A 8 14.85 -2.61 6.84
CA LEU A 8 14.17 -3.54 7.74
C LEU A 8 15.24 -4.38 8.44
N ILE A 9 15.40 -4.19 9.74
CA ILE A 9 16.39 -4.89 10.57
C ILE A 9 15.64 -5.70 11.62
N ILE A 10 15.92 -7.00 11.67
CA ILE A 10 15.27 -7.93 12.60
C ILE A 10 16.37 -8.56 13.47
N ARG A 11 16.23 -8.43 14.80
CA ARG A 11 17.03 -9.15 15.77
C ARG A 11 16.14 -10.15 16.50
N SER A 12 16.36 -11.44 16.25
CA SER A 12 15.60 -12.53 16.88
C SER A 12 16.58 -13.58 17.39
N PRO A 13 17.01 -13.50 18.68
CA PRO A 13 17.92 -14.47 19.26
C PRO A 13 17.35 -15.90 19.13
N GLY A 14 18.20 -16.83 18.71
CA GLY A 14 17.81 -18.24 18.48
C GLY A 14 17.16 -18.52 17.13
N HIS A 15 16.77 -17.49 16.36
CA HIS A 15 16.13 -17.66 15.05
C HIS A 15 16.91 -17.02 13.90
N SER A 16 17.71 -15.99 14.16
CA SER A 16 18.42 -15.24 13.12
C SER A 16 19.93 -15.47 13.18
N HIS A 17 20.56 -15.46 12.01
CA HIS A 17 22.02 -15.47 11.87
C HIS A 17 22.54 -14.03 11.88
N ALA A 18 23.37 -13.68 12.86
CA ALA A 18 23.92 -12.34 12.99
C ALA A 18 24.66 -11.89 11.72
N GLY A 19 24.44 -10.64 11.29
CA GLY A 19 25.07 -10.06 10.11
C GLY A 19 24.56 -10.57 8.77
N SER A 20 23.52 -11.40 8.75
CA SER A 20 22.92 -11.90 7.49
C SER A 20 22.15 -10.82 6.75
N LEU A 21 22.22 -10.87 5.42
CA LEU A 21 21.48 -10.00 4.53
C LEU A 21 20.61 -10.83 3.60
N SER A 22 19.37 -10.39 3.38
CA SER A 22 18.48 -10.92 2.36
C SER A 22 18.17 -9.84 1.32
N LYS A 23 18.14 -10.23 0.04
CA LYS A 23 17.72 -9.37 -1.09
C LYS A 23 16.28 -9.62 -1.52
N VAL A 24 15.56 -10.47 -0.81
CA VAL A 24 14.16 -10.78 -1.11
C VAL A 24 13.34 -9.50 -0.92
N PRO A 25 12.54 -9.08 -1.90
CA PRO A 25 11.63 -7.95 -1.74
C PRO A 25 10.55 -8.30 -0.72
N VAL A 26 10.43 -7.48 0.31
CA VAL A 26 9.46 -7.66 1.39
C VAL A 26 8.73 -6.36 1.68
N SER A 27 7.57 -6.44 2.30
CA SER A 27 6.73 -5.29 2.60
C SER A 27 6.50 -5.15 4.11
N LEU A 28 6.11 -3.97 4.58
CA LEU A 28 5.76 -3.75 5.99
C LEU A 28 4.55 -4.59 6.44
N ILE A 29 3.67 -4.97 5.52
CA ILE A 29 2.55 -5.88 5.83
C ILE A 29 3.02 -7.27 6.26
N ASP A 30 4.26 -7.67 5.93
CA ASP A 30 4.86 -8.95 6.28
C ASP A 30 5.34 -8.99 7.74
N VAL A 31 5.48 -7.84 8.39
CA VAL A 31 5.98 -7.74 9.77
C VAL A 31 5.02 -8.40 10.76
N TYR A 32 3.73 -8.12 10.66
CA TYR A 32 2.75 -8.65 11.60
C TYR A 32 2.60 -10.18 11.53
N PRO A 33 2.47 -10.82 10.37
CA PRO A 33 2.52 -12.28 10.26
C PRO A 33 3.84 -12.88 10.81
N THR A 34 4.94 -12.17 10.64
CA THR A 34 6.23 -12.59 11.18
C THR A 34 6.25 -12.61 12.72
N LEU A 35 5.67 -11.60 13.35
CA LEU A 35 5.54 -11.54 14.81
C LEU A 35 4.63 -12.66 15.34
N ILE A 36 3.55 -12.97 14.64
CA ILE A 36 2.68 -14.08 14.96
C ILE A 36 3.47 -15.39 15.02
N ASP A 37 4.26 -15.67 13.98
CA ASP A 37 5.06 -16.89 13.90
C ASP A 37 6.21 -16.92 14.93
N LEU A 38 6.89 -15.78 15.13
CA LEU A 38 8.00 -15.67 16.11
C LEU A 38 7.52 -15.85 17.55
N CYS A 39 6.33 -15.36 17.86
CA CYS A 39 5.76 -15.41 19.21
C CYS A 39 4.84 -16.63 19.43
N GLY A 40 4.66 -17.50 18.44
CA GLY A 40 3.77 -18.66 18.55
C GLY A 40 2.30 -18.30 18.77
N LEU A 41 1.86 -17.16 18.25
CA LEU A 41 0.50 -16.67 18.41
C LEU A 41 -0.47 -17.38 17.45
N PRO A 42 -1.78 -17.37 17.76
CA PRO A 42 -2.79 -17.92 16.85
C PRO A 42 -2.76 -17.23 15.49
N LYS A 43 -2.79 -18.01 14.40
CA LYS A 43 -2.79 -17.48 13.03
C LYS A 43 -4.08 -16.77 12.65
N GLU A 44 -5.21 -17.17 13.24
CA GLU A 44 -6.49 -16.49 13.06
C GLU A 44 -6.53 -15.26 13.98
N THR A 45 -6.35 -14.09 13.40
CA THR A 45 -6.30 -12.82 14.13
C THR A 45 -7.62 -12.06 14.12
N ARG A 46 -8.59 -12.53 13.35
CA ARG A 46 -9.89 -11.88 13.21
C ARG A 46 -10.81 -12.26 14.36
N LYS A 47 -11.39 -11.26 15.03
CA LYS A 47 -12.40 -11.47 16.05
C LYS A 47 -13.65 -12.11 15.40
N ASN A 48 -14.02 -13.31 15.86
CA ASN A 48 -15.18 -14.07 15.36
C ASN A 48 -15.13 -14.32 13.83
N LYS A 49 -13.91 -14.41 13.26
CA LYS A 49 -13.69 -14.54 11.81
C LYS A 49 -14.28 -13.39 10.97
N GLN A 50 -14.57 -12.27 11.60
CA GLN A 50 -15.05 -11.07 10.91
C GLN A 50 -13.89 -10.21 10.39
N GLY A 51 -14.08 -9.54 9.24
CA GLY A 51 -13.04 -8.75 8.60
C GLY A 51 -12.17 -9.55 7.64
N ARG A 52 -11.16 -8.89 7.09
CA ARG A 52 -10.24 -9.50 6.11
C ARG A 52 -9.11 -10.25 6.80
N PRO A 53 -8.64 -11.36 6.22
CA PRO A 53 -7.42 -12.01 6.67
C PRO A 53 -6.20 -11.10 6.43
N LEU A 54 -5.07 -11.45 7.02
CA LEU A 54 -3.81 -10.75 6.76
C LEU A 54 -3.34 -10.99 5.33
N ASP A 55 -2.94 -9.93 4.64
CA ASP A 55 -2.42 -9.99 3.27
C ASP A 55 -0.89 -10.24 3.22
N GLY A 56 -0.19 -10.08 4.35
CA GLY A 56 1.25 -10.26 4.44
C GLY A 56 1.67 -11.72 4.65
N ASN A 57 2.95 -11.99 4.44
CA ASN A 57 3.57 -13.29 4.59
C ASN A 57 4.66 -13.24 5.66
N SER A 58 4.78 -14.30 6.46
CA SER A 58 5.80 -14.39 7.50
C SER A 58 7.22 -14.43 6.91
N LEU A 59 8.10 -13.59 7.42
CA LEU A 59 9.52 -13.55 7.09
C LEU A 59 10.33 -14.61 7.84
N LEU A 60 9.72 -15.40 8.71
CA LEU A 60 10.41 -16.38 9.53
C LEU A 60 11.29 -17.36 8.72
N PRO A 61 10.88 -17.85 7.52
CA PRO A 61 11.76 -18.69 6.70
C PRO A 61 13.03 -17.94 6.26
N ILE A 62 12.91 -16.65 5.89
CA ILE A 62 14.06 -15.81 5.50
C ILE A 62 14.96 -15.53 6.70
N ILE A 63 14.38 -15.31 7.88
CA ILE A 63 15.12 -15.07 9.13
C ILE A 63 15.97 -16.29 9.50
N LYS A 64 15.37 -17.50 9.39
CA LYS A 64 16.07 -18.74 9.71
C LYS A 64 17.14 -19.14 8.70
N GLU A 65 16.85 -18.97 7.40
CA GLU A 65 17.74 -19.36 6.32
C GLU A 65 17.81 -18.28 5.22
N PRO A 66 18.53 -17.16 5.45
CA PRO A 66 18.51 -16.02 4.53
C PRO A 66 18.96 -16.33 3.10
N LYS A 67 19.82 -17.34 2.92
CA LYS A 67 20.38 -17.72 1.61
C LYS A 67 19.61 -18.86 0.91
N LYS A 68 18.90 -19.69 1.68
CA LYS A 68 18.25 -20.91 1.19
C LYS A 68 16.73 -20.88 1.34
N SER A 69 16.18 -19.81 1.91
CA SER A 69 14.75 -19.75 2.25
C SER A 69 13.87 -19.89 1.02
N LYS A 70 12.87 -20.73 1.13
CA LYS A 70 11.74 -20.71 0.21
C LYS A 70 10.81 -19.56 0.62
N TRP A 71 10.97 -18.42 -0.01
CA TRP A 71 10.02 -17.32 0.13
C TRP A 71 8.66 -17.74 -0.42
N ILE A 72 7.64 -17.66 0.40
CA ILE A 72 6.25 -18.03 0.03
C ILE A 72 5.40 -16.81 -0.38
N GLY A 73 5.93 -15.61 -0.15
CA GLY A 73 5.30 -14.36 -0.57
C GLY A 73 5.52 -14.04 -2.04
N PRO A 74 5.00 -12.93 -2.50
CA PRO A 74 5.11 -12.53 -3.90
C PRO A 74 6.54 -12.12 -4.29
N ASP A 75 6.89 -12.34 -5.55
CA ASP A 75 8.20 -11.97 -6.11
C ASP A 75 8.42 -10.47 -6.22
N SER A 76 7.37 -9.68 -6.11
CA SER A 76 7.41 -8.22 -6.19
C SER A 76 6.61 -7.57 -5.08
N VAL A 77 7.08 -6.44 -4.59
CA VAL A 77 6.38 -5.60 -3.61
C VAL A 77 5.46 -4.63 -4.34
N LEU A 78 4.22 -4.54 -3.86
CA LEU A 78 3.22 -3.58 -4.34
C LEU A 78 3.28 -2.33 -3.48
N THR A 79 3.39 -1.17 -4.14
CA THR A 79 3.19 0.15 -3.53
C THR A 79 2.02 0.81 -4.24
N SER A 80 1.12 1.41 -3.48
CA SER A 80 0.01 2.20 -4.03
C SER A 80 0.19 3.67 -3.64
N MET A 81 -0.11 4.56 -4.59
CA MET A 81 -0.22 5.99 -4.35
C MET A 81 -1.68 6.37 -4.49
N TYR A 82 -2.27 6.75 -3.38
CA TYR A 82 -3.66 7.11 -3.31
C TYR A 82 -3.93 8.43 -4.02
N ASN A 83 -4.87 8.40 -4.97
CA ASN A 83 -5.36 9.59 -5.65
C ASN A 83 -6.69 10.03 -5.03
N TRP A 84 -6.67 11.10 -4.26
CA TRP A 84 -7.83 11.63 -3.56
C TRP A 84 -8.98 12.10 -4.47
N ALA A 85 -8.69 12.36 -5.74
CA ALA A 85 -9.71 12.80 -6.70
C ALA A 85 -10.59 11.63 -7.17
N HIS A 86 -10.13 10.39 -7.01
CA HIS A 86 -10.79 9.18 -7.54
C HIS A 86 -11.18 8.20 -6.44
N GLU A 87 -11.75 8.70 -5.38
CA GLU A 87 -12.27 8.00 -4.19
C GLU A 87 -12.34 6.46 -4.28
N TYR A 88 -11.35 5.76 -3.70
CA TYR A 88 -11.34 4.29 -3.51
C TYR A 88 -11.55 3.40 -4.74
N VAL A 89 -11.47 3.96 -5.96
CA VAL A 89 -11.54 3.17 -7.19
C VAL A 89 -10.15 2.60 -7.51
N PRO A 90 -9.93 1.28 -7.37
CA PRO A 90 -8.59 0.69 -7.51
C PRO A 90 -7.96 0.98 -8.88
N ASN A 91 -8.73 0.94 -9.97
CA ASN A 91 -8.24 1.17 -11.32
C ASN A 91 -7.80 2.62 -11.58
N GLU A 92 -8.20 3.55 -10.74
CA GLU A 92 -7.90 4.98 -10.84
C GLU A 92 -6.79 5.43 -9.89
N GLN A 93 -6.15 4.49 -9.21
CA GLN A 93 -4.97 4.73 -8.38
C GLN A 93 -3.69 4.49 -9.17
N SER A 94 -2.57 5.03 -8.68
CA SER A 94 -1.25 4.76 -9.23
C SER A 94 -0.55 3.68 -8.41
N TYR A 95 0.12 2.77 -9.09
CA TYR A 95 0.74 1.60 -8.49
C TYR A 95 2.16 1.40 -8.96
N SER A 96 2.99 0.80 -8.12
CA SER A 96 4.30 0.32 -8.47
C SER A 96 4.47 -1.14 -8.00
N LEU A 97 4.94 -2.00 -8.89
CA LEU A 97 5.46 -3.31 -8.57
C LEU A 97 6.98 -3.29 -8.69
N LYS A 98 7.65 -3.73 -7.63
CA LYS A 98 9.12 -3.75 -7.58
C LYS A 98 9.62 -5.11 -7.13
N ASN A 99 10.56 -5.69 -7.89
CA ASN A 99 11.34 -6.85 -7.48
C ASN A 99 12.85 -6.51 -7.41
N SER A 100 13.71 -7.51 -7.38
CA SER A 100 15.17 -7.32 -7.31
C SER A 100 15.78 -6.67 -8.56
N GLN A 101 15.16 -6.85 -9.73
CA GLN A 101 15.67 -6.36 -10.99
C GLN A 101 14.80 -5.26 -11.60
N TRP A 102 13.49 -5.37 -11.48
CA TRP A 102 12.56 -4.52 -12.22
C TRP A 102 11.73 -3.65 -11.30
N ARG A 103 11.41 -2.45 -11.78
CA ARG A 103 10.33 -1.62 -11.26
C ARG A 103 9.37 -1.28 -12.39
N TYR A 104 8.14 -1.69 -12.21
CA TYR A 104 7.02 -1.33 -13.07
C TYR A 104 6.12 -0.34 -12.34
N ILE A 105 5.70 0.72 -13.03
CA ILE A 105 4.77 1.73 -12.52
C ILE A 105 3.60 1.84 -13.49
N ARG A 106 2.39 1.87 -12.95
CA ARG A 106 1.17 2.21 -13.68
C ARG A 106 0.51 3.39 -13.00
N TYR A 107 0.34 4.45 -13.75
CA TYR A 107 -0.35 5.66 -13.30
C TYR A 107 -1.85 5.54 -13.42
N SER A 108 -2.60 6.37 -12.65
CA SER A 108 -4.06 6.48 -12.71
C SER A 108 -4.61 6.84 -14.10
N ASN A 109 -3.81 7.55 -14.91
CA ASN A 109 -4.15 7.90 -16.29
C ASN A 109 -3.81 6.82 -17.33
N GLY A 110 -3.42 5.62 -16.87
CA GLY A 110 -3.05 4.48 -17.70
C GLY A 110 -1.64 4.51 -18.30
N LYS A 111 -0.85 5.58 -18.09
CA LYS A 111 0.57 5.60 -18.49
C LYS A 111 1.36 4.59 -17.67
N GLU A 112 2.42 4.06 -18.30
CA GLU A 112 3.26 3.03 -17.70
C GLU A 112 4.75 3.40 -17.79
N GLU A 113 5.51 2.94 -16.80
CA GLU A 113 6.95 3.03 -16.78
C GLU A 113 7.55 1.68 -16.39
N LEU A 114 8.73 1.39 -16.93
CA LEU A 114 9.52 0.21 -16.59
C LEU A 114 10.99 0.60 -16.47
N TYR A 115 11.63 0.13 -15.40
CA TYR A 115 13.04 0.38 -15.13
C TYR A 115 13.78 -0.90 -14.81
N ASP A 116 15.00 -1.06 -15.38
CA ASP A 116 15.94 -2.12 -15.04
C ASP A 116 16.84 -1.63 -13.90
N LEU A 117 16.55 -2.00 -12.67
CA LEU A 117 17.26 -1.54 -11.49
C LEU A 117 18.72 -2.03 -11.38
N ILE A 118 19.11 -3.02 -12.21
CA ILE A 118 20.48 -3.50 -12.28
C ILE A 118 21.31 -2.57 -13.19
N LYS A 119 20.75 -2.20 -14.36
CA LYS A 119 21.40 -1.35 -15.35
C LYS A 119 21.22 0.14 -15.06
N ASP A 120 20.07 0.50 -14.51
CA ASP A 120 19.66 1.87 -14.19
C ASP A 120 19.11 1.95 -12.76
N PRO A 121 19.97 1.85 -11.72
CA PRO A 121 19.55 1.87 -10.32
C PRO A 121 18.94 3.21 -9.89
N LYS A 122 19.13 4.27 -10.69
CA LYS A 122 18.56 5.60 -10.43
C LYS A 122 17.23 5.86 -11.14
N GLU A 123 16.79 4.92 -11.98
CA GLU A 123 15.48 5.00 -12.67
C GLU A 123 15.38 6.25 -13.58
N TRP A 124 16.44 6.54 -14.33
CA TRP A 124 16.47 7.70 -15.24
C TRP A 124 15.89 7.41 -16.61
N HIS A 125 15.92 6.13 -17.05
CA HIS A 125 15.54 5.74 -18.39
C HIS A 125 14.32 4.83 -18.37
N ASN A 126 13.15 5.41 -18.65
CA ASN A 126 11.94 4.62 -18.83
C ASN A 126 12.03 3.79 -20.12
N ILE A 127 12.00 2.47 -19.99
CA ILE A 127 12.08 1.52 -21.12
C ILE A 127 10.73 0.88 -21.45
N ALA A 128 9.61 1.41 -20.96
CA ALA A 128 8.28 0.86 -21.20
C ALA A 128 7.89 0.87 -22.68
N ALA A 129 8.43 1.78 -23.49
CA ALA A 129 8.17 1.85 -24.92
C ALA A 129 9.02 0.85 -25.77
N ASN A 130 9.96 0.13 -25.14
CA ASN A 130 10.80 -0.83 -25.87
C ASN A 130 9.98 -2.07 -26.25
N SER A 131 9.93 -2.37 -27.54
CA SER A 131 9.22 -3.53 -28.10
C SER A 131 9.66 -4.88 -27.52
N GLU A 132 10.94 -5.02 -27.15
CA GLU A 132 11.46 -6.23 -26.50
C GLU A 132 10.91 -6.43 -25.07
N LYS A 133 10.33 -5.43 -24.45
CA LYS A 133 9.80 -5.46 -23.08
C LYS A 133 8.29 -5.62 -23.01
N VAL A 134 7.60 -5.71 -24.13
CA VAL A 134 6.14 -5.85 -24.19
C VAL A 134 5.62 -7.04 -23.37
N SER A 135 6.27 -8.22 -23.51
CA SER A 135 5.88 -9.40 -22.72
C SER A 135 6.04 -9.17 -21.22
N LEU A 136 7.18 -8.60 -20.80
CA LEU A 136 7.45 -8.30 -19.40
C LEU A 136 6.46 -7.32 -18.81
N ILE A 137 6.11 -6.26 -19.55
CA ILE A 137 5.10 -5.28 -19.13
C ILE A 137 3.73 -5.95 -18.99
N LYS A 138 3.35 -6.81 -19.94
CA LYS A 138 2.10 -7.58 -19.87
C LYS A 138 2.05 -8.46 -18.63
N ASP A 139 3.16 -9.08 -18.26
CA ASP A 139 3.26 -9.91 -17.06
C ASP A 139 3.09 -9.06 -15.78
N PHE A 140 3.77 -7.92 -15.69
CA PHE A 140 3.61 -7.00 -14.57
C PHE A 140 2.18 -6.45 -14.47
N ARG A 141 1.58 -6.09 -15.61
CA ARG A 141 0.18 -5.65 -15.66
C ARG A 141 -0.76 -6.74 -15.13
N SER A 142 -0.55 -7.98 -15.55
CA SER A 142 -1.33 -9.13 -15.08
C SER A 142 -1.13 -9.39 -13.58
N GLN A 143 0.10 -9.28 -13.08
CA GLN A 143 0.39 -9.39 -11.65
C GLN A 143 -0.29 -8.28 -10.85
N LEU A 144 -0.23 -7.04 -11.34
CA LEU A 144 -0.88 -5.90 -10.71
C LEU A 144 -2.40 -6.11 -10.63
N LEU A 145 -3.04 -6.44 -11.75
CA LEU A 145 -4.48 -6.64 -11.82
C LEU A 145 -4.97 -7.72 -10.85
N ARG A 146 -4.23 -8.83 -10.71
CA ARG A 146 -4.56 -9.87 -9.72
C ARG A 146 -4.51 -9.38 -8.27
N ARG A 147 -3.71 -8.36 -7.97
CA ARG A 147 -3.56 -7.84 -6.60
C ARG A 147 -4.51 -6.69 -6.28
N ILE A 148 -4.93 -5.94 -7.30
CA ILE A 148 -5.83 -4.80 -7.14
C ILE A 148 -7.27 -5.12 -7.55
N SER A 149 -7.51 -6.19 -8.30
CA SER A 149 -8.86 -6.67 -8.55
C SER A 149 -9.38 -7.25 -7.24
N PHE A 150 -10.05 -6.40 -6.49
CA PHE A 150 -10.96 -6.88 -5.47
C PHE A 150 -12.10 -7.58 -6.21
N GLU A 151 -12.03 -8.89 -6.32
CA GLU A 151 -13.28 -9.65 -6.37
C GLU A 151 -14.07 -9.13 -5.19
N SER A 152 -15.20 -8.54 -5.50
CA SER A 152 -16.04 -7.84 -4.57
C SER A 152 -16.24 -8.68 -3.30
N PHE A 153 -15.48 -8.40 -2.26
CA PHE A 153 -15.91 -8.70 -0.92
C PHE A 153 -17.08 -7.73 -0.69
N ASP A 154 -18.26 -8.17 -1.07
CA ASP A 154 -19.52 -7.43 -1.03
C ASP A 154 -19.85 -6.84 0.35
N ALA A 155 -19.17 -7.34 1.38
CA ALA A 155 -19.25 -6.84 2.74
C ALA A 155 -18.30 -5.65 3.02
N SER A 156 -17.16 -5.50 2.30
CA SER A 156 -16.16 -4.48 2.65
C SER A 156 -16.38 -3.13 1.95
N GLU A 157 -16.87 -3.13 0.71
CA GLU A 157 -17.21 -1.87 0.05
C GLU A 157 -18.38 -1.15 0.74
N LYS A 158 -19.38 -1.90 1.20
CA LYS A 158 -20.50 -1.35 1.97
C LYS A 158 -20.05 -0.83 3.35
N SER A 159 -19.07 -1.49 4.01
CA SER A 159 -18.59 -1.04 5.31
C SER A 159 -17.69 0.20 5.20
N VAL A 160 -16.77 0.23 4.25
CA VAL A 160 -15.85 1.38 4.07
C VAL A 160 -16.60 2.61 3.57
N LYS A 161 -17.55 2.46 2.63
CA LYS A 161 -18.43 3.56 2.23
C LYS A 161 -19.32 4.02 3.40
N LYS A 162 -19.87 3.07 4.16
CA LYS A 162 -20.71 3.36 5.32
C LYS A 162 -19.93 4.05 6.43
N ASP A 163 -18.68 3.64 6.66
CA ASP A 163 -17.79 4.30 7.64
C ASP A 163 -17.38 5.70 7.16
N ALA A 164 -17.04 5.89 5.90
CA ALA A 164 -16.70 7.18 5.33
C ALA A 164 -17.90 8.15 5.36
N GLU A 165 -19.09 7.68 5.00
CA GLU A 165 -20.32 8.47 5.08
C GLU A 165 -20.71 8.78 6.53
N PHE A 166 -20.55 7.83 7.44
CA PHE A 166 -20.78 8.05 8.88
C PHE A 166 -19.84 9.12 9.43
N TRP A 167 -18.55 9.08 9.07
CA TRP A 167 -17.59 10.11 9.49
C TRP A 167 -17.86 11.48 8.88
N LYS A 168 -18.25 11.53 7.60
CA LYS A 168 -18.68 12.77 6.96
C LYS A 168 -19.91 13.35 7.64
N ALA A 169 -20.92 12.53 7.93
CA ALA A 169 -22.14 12.96 8.61
C ALA A 169 -21.86 13.51 10.01
N LYS A 170 -21.04 12.81 10.81
CA LYS A 170 -20.62 13.29 12.13
C LYS A 170 -19.81 14.59 12.09
N PHE A 171 -18.93 14.73 11.08
CA PHE A 171 -18.18 15.95 10.90
C PHE A 171 -19.11 17.11 10.50
N PHE A 172 -20.02 16.85 9.59
CA PHE A 172 -21.01 17.81 9.11
C PHE A 172 -21.97 18.26 10.23
N GLU A 173 -22.43 17.32 11.06
CA GLU A 173 -23.25 17.64 12.27
C GLU A 173 -22.54 18.62 13.21
N LYS A 174 -21.23 18.42 13.38
CA LYS A 174 -20.39 19.28 14.24
C LYS A 174 -19.99 20.60 13.59
N HIS A 175 -19.91 20.61 12.27
CA HIS A 175 -19.41 21.70 11.44
C HIS A 175 -20.30 21.93 10.22
N PRO A 176 -21.58 22.34 10.39
CA PRO A 176 -22.47 22.57 9.24
C PRO A 176 -21.97 23.67 8.31
N GLU A 177 -21.17 24.60 8.83
CA GLU A 177 -20.48 25.63 8.06
C GLU A 177 -19.39 25.12 7.10
N SER A 178 -19.09 23.83 7.14
CA SER A 178 -18.16 23.19 6.19
C SER A 178 -18.77 22.94 4.81
N ASP A 179 -20.09 22.97 4.70
CA ASP A 179 -20.82 22.90 3.44
C ASP A 179 -20.75 24.26 2.73
N SER A 180 -19.82 24.38 1.81
CA SER A 180 -19.53 25.66 1.14
C SER A 180 -20.47 25.99 -0.02
N ASN A 181 -21.16 24.98 -0.55
CA ASN A 181 -22.11 25.11 -1.65
C ASN A 181 -23.58 25.02 -1.24
N ASN A 182 -23.84 24.75 0.05
CA ASN A 182 -25.17 24.62 0.68
C ASN A 182 -26.04 23.54 0.00
N ASP A 183 -25.43 22.43 -0.43
CA ASP A 183 -26.17 21.31 -1.02
C ASP A 183 -26.66 20.28 0.01
N GLY A 184 -26.39 20.52 1.29
CA GLY A 184 -26.76 19.64 2.40
C GLY A 184 -25.91 18.38 2.50
N LYS A 185 -24.77 18.31 1.78
CA LYS A 185 -23.86 17.17 1.78
C LYS A 185 -22.43 17.65 1.96
N LEU A 186 -21.62 16.89 2.69
CA LEU A 186 -20.21 17.18 2.85
C LEU A 186 -19.38 16.41 1.82
N SER A 187 -18.83 17.09 0.83
CA SER A 187 -17.83 16.54 -0.06
C SER A 187 -16.45 16.44 0.62
N TRP A 188 -15.57 15.56 0.11
CA TRP A 188 -14.19 15.48 0.61
C TRP A 188 -13.37 16.75 0.34
N LYS A 189 -13.71 17.50 -0.69
CA LYS A 189 -13.09 18.79 -1.00
C LYS A 189 -13.42 19.82 0.08
N GLU A 190 -14.68 19.94 0.44
CA GLU A 190 -15.16 20.83 1.50
C GLU A 190 -14.59 20.47 2.87
N HIS A 191 -14.64 19.18 3.24
CA HIS A 191 -14.04 18.71 4.48
C HIS A 191 -12.56 19.10 4.59
N ARG A 192 -11.75 18.91 3.54
CA ARG A 192 -10.32 19.27 3.54
C ARG A 192 -10.10 20.77 3.65
N THR A 193 -10.84 21.53 2.86
CA THR A 193 -10.75 23.00 2.87
C THR A 193 -11.08 23.57 4.24
N PHE A 194 -12.14 23.07 4.84
CA PHE A 194 -12.57 23.51 6.16
C PHE A 194 -11.61 23.06 7.26
N LYS A 195 -11.12 21.82 7.21
CA LYS A 195 -10.11 21.30 8.15
C LYS A 195 -8.83 22.13 8.11
N ALA A 196 -8.33 22.46 6.92
CA ALA A 196 -7.16 23.32 6.76
C ALA A 196 -7.37 24.72 7.35
N LYS A 197 -8.59 25.25 7.29
CA LYS A 197 -8.97 26.54 7.94
C LYS A 197 -8.94 26.43 9.47
N LEU A 198 -9.49 25.34 10.01
CA LEU A 198 -9.47 25.08 11.46
C LEU A 198 -8.03 24.93 11.99
N ASP A 199 -7.16 24.22 11.28
CA ASP A 199 -5.78 24.02 11.69
C ASP A 199 -4.98 25.33 11.67
N ARG A 200 -5.25 26.22 10.71
CA ARG A 200 -4.66 27.58 10.70
C ARG A 200 -5.12 28.45 11.86
N LEU A 201 -6.36 28.31 12.27
CA LEU A 201 -6.90 29.06 13.42
C LEU A 201 -6.30 28.58 14.75
N LYS A 202 -6.07 27.27 14.88
CA LYS A 202 -5.44 26.68 16.09
C LYS A 202 -3.94 27.05 16.22
N ASN A 203 -3.27 27.27 15.11
CA ASN A 203 -1.83 27.57 15.08
C ASN A 203 -1.51 29.07 14.99
N LYS A 204 -2.49 29.98 15.18
CA LYS A 204 -2.19 31.39 15.35
C LYS A 204 -1.58 31.60 16.75
N PRO A 205 -0.38 32.21 16.85
CA PRO A 205 0.16 32.58 18.15
C PRO A 205 -0.82 33.54 18.84
N SER A 206 -1.10 33.29 20.11
CA SER A 206 -1.82 34.21 20.97
C SER A 206 -0.96 35.48 21.08
N ASN A 207 -1.49 36.62 20.60
CA ASN A 207 -0.90 37.93 20.89
C ASN A 207 -1.06 38.25 22.37
#